data_d1ce5e26a172f79e68169b6ca22c2569
#
_entry.id   d1ce5e26a172f79e68169b6ca22c2569
#
_cell.length_a   1.000
_cell.length_b   1.000
_cell.length_c   1.000
_cell.angle_alpha   90.00
_cell.angle_beta   90.00
_cell.angle_gamma   90.00
#
_symmetry.space_group_name_H-M   'P 1'
#
loop_
_entity.id
_entity.type
_entity.pdbx_description
1 polymer ?
#
loop_
_entity_poly.entity_id
_entity_poly.type
_entity_poly.pdbx_seq_one_letter_code
_entity_poly.pdbx_strand_id
1 'polypeptide(L)'
;IRDTAASFEGTCQKKNIKLQLFLTGDEMLVHADMGKIQQVLYNLLDNAIKFSHMDSSIKIETTEKKNKLHISVKDYGIGIPKDEIKLVWDRFYKSDASRGKDKKGTGLGLAITKEIMQSHGENINVISTQGAGSEFVFTLPISYEMDEM
;
A
#
# COMPACT_ATOMS: atom_id res chain seq x y z
N ILE A 1 2.29 7.42 8.28
CA ILE A 1 1.32 7.44 7.17
C ILE A 1 1.12 8.86 6.63
N ARG A 2 0.84 9.82 7.50
CA ARG A 2 0.54 11.20 7.06
C ARG A 2 1.70 11.82 6.28
N ASP A 3 2.92 11.61 6.73
CA ASP A 3 4.11 12.19 6.07
C ASP A 3 4.31 11.56 4.68
N THR A 4 4.15 10.25 4.57
CA THR A 4 4.27 9.55 3.29
C THR A 4 3.17 10.00 2.33
N ALA A 5 1.94 10.13 2.82
CA ALA A 5 0.82 10.61 2.02
C ALA A 5 1.08 12.04 1.52
N ALA A 6 1.59 12.92 2.38
CA ALA A 6 1.89 14.30 2.02
C ALA A 6 2.92 14.37 0.89
N SER A 7 3.88 13.44 0.84
CA SER A 7 4.91 13.44 -0.20
C SER A 7 4.36 13.15 -1.60
N PHE A 8 3.13 12.63 -1.71
CA PHE A 8 2.50 12.33 -2.99
C PHE A 8 1.47 13.38 -3.44
N GLU A 9 1.28 14.47 -2.69
CA GLU A 9 0.27 15.49 -3.03
C GLU A 9 0.42 16.03 -4.45
N GLY A 10 1.64 16.40 -4.84
CA GLY A 10 1.88 16.92 -6.18
C GLY A 10 1.54 15.92 -7.29
N THR A 11 1.91 14.67 -7.08
CA THR A 11 1.64 13.59 -8.04
C THR A 11 0.13 13.34 -8.14
N CYS A 12 -0.56 13.34 -7.00
CA CYS A 12 -2.01 13.16 -6.98
C CYS A 12 -2.73 14.32 -7.66
N GLN A 13 -2.27 15.56 -7.48
CA GLN A 13 -2.87 16.73 -8.13
C GLN A 13 -2.81 16.62 -9.64
N LYS A 14 -1.71 16.13 -10.19
CA LYS A 14 -1.54 15.98 -11.64
C LYS A 14 -2.57 15.06 -12.28
N LYS A 15 -3.01 14.04 -11.54
CA LYS A 15 -4.01 13.07 -12.00
C LYS A 15 -5.39 13.35 -11.43
N ASN A 16 -5.54 14.39 -10.64
CA ASN A 16 -6.76 14.73 -9.91
C ASN A 16 -7.25 13.53 -9.06
N ILE A 17 -6.35 12.96 -8.30
CA ILE A 17 -6.64 11.85 -7.39
C ILE A 17 -6.80 12.42 -5.98
N LYS A 18 -7.90 12.08 -5.32
CA LYS A 18 -8.14 12.43 -3.93
C LYS A 18 -7.56 11.35 -3.03
N LEU A 19 -6.60 11.72 -2.20
CA LEU A 19 -6.01 10.80 -1.24
C LEU A 19 -6.75 10.97 0.09
N GLN A 20 -7.49 9.94 0.49
CA GLN A 20 -8.35 9.94 1.67
C GLN A 20 -7.74 9.10 2.78
N LEU A 21 -7.62 9.67 3.98
CA LEU A 21 -7.06 9.00 5.15
C LEU A 21 -8.14 8.76 6.19
N PHE A 22 -8.32 7.50 6.57
CA PHE A 22 -9.25 7.08 7.62
C PHE A 22 -8.45 6.32 8.68
N LEU A 23 -7.80 7.08 9.58
CA LEU A 23 -6.86 6.54 10.54
C LEU A 23 -7.53 6.34 11.89
N THR A 24 -7.37 5.16 12.50
CA THR A 24 -7.92 4.84 13.81
C THR A 24 -7.09 5.51 14.91
N GLY A 25 -7.79 6.04 15.93
CA GLY A 25 -7.16 6.68 17.07
C GLY A 25 -6.47 8.00 16.73
N ASP A 26 -6.00 8.71 17.76
CA ASP A 26 -5.24 9.95 17.58
C ASP A 26 -3.79 9.66 17.21
N GLU A 27 -3.20 8.69 17.88
CA GLU A 27 -1.83 8.25 17.65
C GLU A 27 -1.73 6.77 17.96
N MET A 28 -1.29 6.00 16.96
CA MET A 28 -1.07 4.57 17.13
C MET A 28 0.39 4.25 16.97
N LEU A 29 0.98 3.63 17.99
CA LEU A 29 2.37 3.20 17.97
C LEU A 29 2.46 1.73 17.63
N VAL A 30 3.39 1.36 16.77
CA VAL A 30 3.62 -0.01 16.33
C VAL A 30 5.08 -0.39 16.51
N HIS A 31 5.34 -1.69 16.62
CA HIS A 31 6.70 -2.23 16.63
C HIS A 31 7.12 -2.51 15.19
N ALA A 32 8.05 -1.71 14.67
CA ALA A 32 8.51 -1.88 13.30
C ALA A 32 9.78 -1.08 13.04
N ASP A 33 10.50 -1.46 11.99
CA ASP A 33 11.58 -0.65 11.45
C ASP A 33 10.95 0.51 10.67
N MET A 34 11.05 1.74 11.19
CA MET A 34 10.40 2.91 10.62
C MET A 34 10.77 3.12 9.15
N GLY A 35 12.06 3.05 8.82
CA GLY A 35 12.50 3.28 7.45
C GLY A 35 11.96 2.24 6.48
N LYS A 36 11.93 0.99 6.89
CA LYS A 36 11.41 -0.09 6.04
C LYS A 36 9.91 -0.01 5.86
N ILE A 37 9.17 0.34 6.91
CA ILE A 37 7.72 0.49 6.81
C ILE A 37 7.35 1.73 5.98
N GLN A 38 8.13 2.80 6.07
CA GLN A 38 7.94 3.94 5.18
C GLN A 38 8.12 3.52 3.72
N GLN A 39 9.09 2.64 3.44
CA GLN A 39 9.28 2.12 2.09
C GLN A 39 8.09 1.28 1.63
N VAL A 40 7.52 0.46 2.51
CA VAL A 40 6.28 -0.30 2.20
C VAL A 40 5.16 0.65 1.80
N LEU A 41 4.90 1.66 2.63
CA LEU A 41 3.86 2.64 2.34
C LEU A 41 4.12 3.39 1.04
N TYR A 42 5.37 3.82 0.82
CA TYR A 42 5.75 4.49 -0.41
C TYR A 42 5.47 3.60 -1.63
N ASN A 43 5.91 2.34 -1.58
CA ASN A 43 5.74 1.42 -2.70
C ASN A 43 4.26 1.15 -2.99
N LEU A 44 3.43 0.99 -1.96
CA LEU A 44 2.00 0.74 -2.14
C LEU A 44 1.27 1.96 -2.68
N LEU A 45 1.61 3.17 -2.20
CA LEU A 45 1.02 4.40 -2.71
C LEU A 45 1.46 4.68 -4.14
N ASP A 46 2.73 4.53 -4.44
CA ASP A 46 3.25 4.72 -5.78
C ASP A 46 2.54 3.79 -6.77
N ASN A 47 2.39 2.54 -6.40
CA ASN A 47 1.67 1.54 -7.20
C ASN A 47 0.20 1.93 -7.39
N ALA A 48 -0.47 2.36 -6.31
CA ALA A 48 -1.87 2.75 -6.36
C ALA A 48 -2.08 3.94 -7.30
N ILE A 49 -1.18 4.94 -7.24
CA ILE A 49 -1.29 6.13 -8.09
C ILE A 49 -1.06 5.77 -9.57
N LYS A 50 -0.05 4.92 -9.84
CA LYS A 50 0.25 4.52 -11.21
C LYS A 50 -0.91 3.83 -11.91
N PHE A 51 -1.65 3.01 -11.18
CA PHE A 51 -2.73 2.21 -11.76
C PHE A 51 -4.13 2.79 -11.53
N SER A 52 -4.23 3.94 -10.88
CA SER A 52 -5.49 4.64 -10.72
C SER A 52 -5.85 5.39 -12.00
N HIS A 53 -7.15 5.50 -12.25
CA HIS A 53 -7.65 6.39 -13.30
C HIS A 53 -7.53 7.84 -12.85
N MET A 54 -7.52 8.77 -13.80
CA MET A 54 -7.66 10.18 -13.50
C MET A 54 -9.02 10.44 -12.87
N ASP A 55 -9.12 11.49 -12.05
CA ASP A 55 -10.38 11.91 -11.40
C ASP A 55 -10.94 10.83 -10.47
N SER A 56 -10.06 10.08 -9.81
CA SER A 56 -10.47 9.03 -8.88
C SER A 56 -9.99 9.32 -7.46
N SER A 57 -10.04 8.32 -6.59
CA SER A 57 -9.55 8.45 -5.22
C SER A 57 -8.72 7.24 -4.82
N ILE A 58 -7.86 7.44 -3.81
CA ILE A 58 -7.13 6.37 -3.14
C ILE A 58 -7.45 6.51 -1.66
N LYS A 59 -7.74 5.39 -1.02
CA LYS A 59 -8.12 5.35 0.39
C LYS A 59 -7.06 4.63 1.19
N ILE A 60 -6.54 5.29 2.23
CA ILE A 60 -5.68 4.65 3.22
C ILE A 60 -6.47 4.55 4.51
N GLU A 61 -6.64 3.34 5.02
CA GLU A 61 -7.43 3.07 6.20
C GLU A 61 -6.63 2.24 7.18
N THR A 62 -6.72 2.58 8.46
CA THR A 62 -6.15 1.77 9.52
C THR A 62 -7.27 1.28 10.42
N THR A 63 -7.19 0.01 10.83
CA THR A 63 -8.12 -0.58 11.80
C THR A 63 -7.34 -1.42 12.80
N GLU A 64 -7.80 -1.41 14.05
CA GLU A 64 -7.24 -2.24 15.10
C GLU A 64 -8.03 -3.54 15.20
N LYS A 65 -7.32 -4.68 15.16
CA LYS A 65 -7.94 -5.98 15.28
C LYS A 65 -6.96 -6.97 15.88
N LYS A 66 -7.34 -7.63 16.98
CA LYS A 66 -6.51 -8.65 17.63
C LYS A 66 -5.10 -8.17 17.97
N ASN A 67 -5.00 -6.97 18.53
CA ASN A 67 -3.73 -6.34 18.94
C ASN A 67 -2.79 -6.04 17.77
N LYS A 68 -3.32 -6.02 16.56
CA LYS A 68 -2.57 -5.63 15.37
C LYS A 68 -3.25 -4.47 14.67
N LEU A 69 -2.43 -3.61 14.09
CA LEU A 69 -2.91 -2.55 13.21
C LEU A 69 -2.93 -3.10 11.79
N HIS A 70 -4.11 -3.03 11.17
CA HIS A 70 -4.28 -3.38 9.76
C HIS A 70 -4.26 -2.10 8.95
N ILE A 71 -3.33 -2.01 8.01
CA ILE A 71 -3.16 -0.83 7.16
C ILE A 71 -3.55 -1.22 5.74
N SER A 72 -4.56 -0.53 5.21
CA SER A 72 -5.10 -0.78 3.87
C SER A 72 -4.81 0.39 2.96
N VAL A 73 -4.32 0.10 1.75
CA VAL A 73 -4.16 1.07 0.66
C VAL A 73 -5.03 0.57 -0.49
N LYS A 74 -6.11 1.29 -0.76
CA LYS A 74 -7.10 0.88 -1.76
C LYS A 74 -7.18 1.89 -2.90
N ASP A 75 -7.06 1.40 -4.14
CA ASP A 75 -7.30 2.20 -5.34
C ASP A 75 -8.54 1.68 -6.07
N TYR A 76 -9.06 2.51 -6.96
CA TYR A 76 -10.22 2.19 -7.80
C TYR A 76 -9.80 2.20 -9.28
N GLY A 77 -8.61 1.66 -9.54
CA GLY A 77 -8.01 1.65 -10.86
C GLY A 77 -8.30 0.40 -11.67
N ILE A 78 -7.31 0.00 -12.43
CA ILE A 78 -7.48 -1.09 -13.40
C ILE A 78 -7.65 -2.47 -12.75
N GLY A 79 -7.21 -2.63 -11.50
CA GLY A 79 -7.22 -3.94 -10.84
C GLY A 79 -6.21 -4.92 -11.43
N ILE A 80 -6.23 -6.12 -10.89
CA ILE A 80 -5.30 -7.20 -11.28
C ILE A 80 -6.13 -8.39 -11.78
N PRO A 81 -5.81 -8.95 -12.95
CA PRO A 81 -6.48 -10.16 -13.42
C PRO A 81 -6.34 -11.30 -12.40
N LYS A 82 -7.38 -12.09 -12.25
CA LYS A 82 -7.43 -13.15 -11.24
C LYS A 82 -6.26 -14.13 -11.34
N ASP A 83 -5.83 -14.45 -12.55
CA ASP A 83 -4.73 -15.38 -12.79
C ASP A 83 -3.35 -14.75 -12.52
N GLU A 84 -3.27 -13.43 -12.36
CA GLU A 84 -2.03 -12.74 -12.07
C GLU A 84 -1.86 -12.34 -10.59
N ILE A 85 -2.91 -12.50 -9.76
CA ILE A 85 -2.85 -12.06 -8.36
C ILE A 85 -1.70 -12.69 -7.59
N LYS A 86 -1.41 -13.95 -7.83
CA LYS A 86 -0.29 -14.64 -7.16
C LYS A 86 1.07 -14.21 -7.69
N LEU A 87 1.12 -13.68 -8.91
CA LEU A 87 2.36 -13.31 -9.59
C LEU A 87 2.86 -11.92 -9.20
N VAL A 88 2.01 -11.07 -8.63
CA VAL A 88 2.39 -9.67 -8.33
C VAL A 88 3.55 -9.57 -7.34
N TRP A 89 3.79 -10.60 -6.54
CA TRP A 89 4.88 -10.64 -5.57
C TRP A 89 6.21 -11.10 -6.15
N ASP A 90 6.20 -11.60 -7.40
CA ASP A 90 7.42 -12.07 -8.05
C ASP A 90 8.28 -10.90 -8.48
N ARG A 91 9.60 -11.09 -8.40
CA ARG A 91 10.54 -10.06 -8.85
C ARG A 91 10.39 -9.82 -10.34
N PHE A 92 10.48 -8.55 -10.74
CA PHE A 92 10.37 -8.11 -12.14
C PHE A 92 9.00 -8.38 -12.76
N TYR A 93 8.01 -8.78 -11.96
CA TYR A 93 6.65 -8.93 -12.48
C TYR A 93 6.08 -7.59 -12.92
N LYS A 94 5.52 -7.56 -14.13
CA LYS A 94 4.72 -6.45 -14.64
C LYS A 94 3.59 -7.05 -15.46
N SER A 95 2.36 -6.58 -15.21
CA SER A 95 1.23 -6.95 -16.05
C SER A 95 1.36 -6.30 -17.43
N ASP A 96 0.62 -6.81 -18.41
CA ASP A 96 0.60 -6.20 -19.74
C ASP A 96 0.15 -4.74 -19.68
N ALA A 97 -0.81 -4.43 -18.82
CA ALA A 97 -1.27 -3.06 -18.60
C ALA A 97 -0.18 -2.17 -17.97
N SER A 98 0.59 -2.72 -17.02
CA SER A 98 1.63 -1.94 -16.34
C SER A 98 2.84 -1.70 -17.24
N ARG A 99 3.15 -2.62 -18.15
CA ARG A 99 4.27 -2.47 -19.07
C ARG A 99 4.14 -1.22 -19.95
N GLY A 100 2.91 -0.89 -20.33
CA GLY A 100 2.66 0.32 -21.12
C GLY A 100 2.66 1.59 -20.29
N LYS A 101 2.28 1.53 -19.00
CA LYS A 101 2.15 2.69 -18.13
C LYS A 101 3.42 3.03 -17.37
N ASP A 102 4.23 2.04 -17.05
CA ASP A 102 5.43 2.22 -16.23
C ASP A 102 6.65 1.60 -16.90
N LYS A 103 7.13 2.28 -17.92
CA LYS A 103 8.34 1.84 -18.64
C LYS A 103 9.60 1.96 -17.80
N LYS A 104 9.60 2.80 -16.77
CA LYS A 104 10.75 3.03 -15.90
C LYS A 104 10.74 2.16 -14.66
N GLY A 105 9.62 1.51 -14.35
CA GLY A 105 9.52 0.65 -13.18
C GLY A 105 10.32 -0.62 -13.34
N THR A 106 10.90 -1.09 -12.24
CA THR A 106 11.74 -2.28 -12.21
C THR A 106 10.96 -3.57 -11.98
N GLY A 107 9.70 -3.46 -11.52
CA GLY A 107 8.93 -4.64 -11.11
C GLY A 107 9.38 -5.21 -9.77
N LEU A 108 10.16 -4.45 -8.99
CA LEU A 108 10.69 -4.92 -7.71
C LEU A 108 9.91 -4.42 -6.49
N GLY A 109 9.11 -3.36 -6.64
CA GLY A 109 8.46 -2.69 -5.51
C GLY A 109 7.63 -3.63 -4.64
N LEU A 110 6.75 -4.42 -5.24
CA LEU A 110 5.88 -5.35 -4.49
C LEU A 110 6.67 -6.53 -3.91
N ALA A 111 7.66 -7.04 -4.63
CA ALA A 111 8.52 -8.11 -4.12
C ALA A 111 9.29 -7.65 -2.88
N ILE A 112 9.86 -6.45 -2.93
CA ILE A 112 10.58 -5.85 -1.80
C ILE A 112 9.62 -5.63 -0.62
N THR A 113 8.41 -5.14 -0.89
CA THR A 113 7.38 -4.93 0.12
C THR A 113 7.08 -6.24 0.86
N LYS A 114 6.89 -7.32 0.12
CA LYS A 114 6.64 -8.62 0.73
C LYS A 114 7.82 -9.11 1.56
N GLU A 115 9.05 -8.93 1.08
CA GLU A 115 10.26 -9.30 1.82
C GLU A 115 10.36 -8.53 3.14
N ILE A 116 10.04 -7.23 3.14
CA ILE A 116 10.05 -6.41 4.34
C ILE A 116 9.02 -6.95 5.35
N MET A 117 7.80 -7.22 4.91
CA MET A 117 6.76 -7.71 5.80
C MET A 117 7.12 -9.09 6.37
N GLN A 118 7.68 -9.98 5.57
CA GLN A 118 8.14 -11.27 6.04
C GLN A 118 9.26 -11.13 7.08
N SER A 119 10.18 -10.19 6.89
CA SER A 119 11.26 -9.93 7.86
C SER A 119 10.73 -9.42 9.20
N HIS A 120 9.55 -8.83 9.22
CA HIS A 120 8.86 -8.39 10.44
C HIS A 120 7.99 -9.51 11.06
N GLY A 121 7.91 -10.69 10.43
CA GLY A 121 7.01 -11.76 10.87
C GLY A 121 5.54 -11.40 10.68
N GLU A 122 5.24 -10.47 9.76
CA GLU A 122 3.89 -9.97 9.52
C GLU A 122 3.41 -10.33 8.12
N ASN A 123 2.15 -10.04 7.84
CA ASN A 123 1.51 -10.42 6.59
C ASN A 123 1.22 -9.22 5.71
N ILE A 124 1.22 -9.47 4.40
CA ILE A 124 0.67 -8.55 3.41
C ILE A 124 -0.14 -9.36 2.41
N ASN A 125 -1.32 -8.85 2.08
CA ASN A 125 -2.24 -9.50 1.15
C ASN A 125 -2.78 -8.50 0.15
N VAL A 126 -3.27 -9.01 -0.97
CA VAL A 126 -3.93 -8.20 -1.99
C VAL A 126 -5.31 -8.78 -2.30
N ILE A 127 -6.29 -7.89 -2.39
CA ILE A 127 -7.64 -8.19 -2.86
C ILE A 127 -7.85 -7.31 -4.07
N SER A 128 -8.18 -7.91 -5.21
CA SER A 128 -8.30 -7.13 -6.44
C SER A 128 -9.35 -7.72 -7.36
N THR A 129 -10.04 -6.81 -8.07
CA THR A 129 -10.98 -7.17 -9.13
C THR A 129 -10.60 -6.37 -10.37
N GLN A 130 -10.31 -7.06 -11.45
CA GLN A 130 -9.97 -6.41 -12.72
C GLN A 130 -11.08 -5.46 -13.14
N GLY A 131 -10.72 -4.23 -13.46
CA GLY A 131 -11.68 -3.19 -13.84
C GLY A 131 -12.26 -2.41 -12.66
N ALA A 132 -12.08 -2.86 -11.42
CA ALA A 132 -12.63 -2.20 -10.23
C ALA A 132 -11.58 -1.61 -9.31
N GLY A 133 -10.41 -2.22 -9.20
CA GLY A 133 -9.32 -1.72 -8.37
C GLY A 133 -8.67 -2.78 -7.51
N SER A 134 -7.75 -2.34 -6.67
CA SER A 134 -6.96 -3.21 -5.81
C SER A 134 -6.86 -2.66 -4.39
N GLU A 135 -6.81 -3.56 -3.42
CA GLU A 135 -6.58 -3.21 -2.02
C GLU A 135 -5.44 -4.06 -1.48
N PHE A 136 -4.38 -3.40 -1.02
CA PHE A 136 -3.26 -4.06 -0.34
C PHE A 136 -3.40 -3.82 1.15
N VAL A 137 -3.34 -4.89 1.94
CA VAL A 137 -3.48 -4.82 3.40
C VAL A 137 -2.26 -5.47 4.05
N PHE A 138 -1.61 -4.74 4.95
CA PHE A 138 -0.54 -5.31 5.76
C PHE A 138 -0.79 -5.07 7.24
N THR A 139 -0.14 -5.84 8.09
CA THR A 139 -0.34 -5.80 9.54
C THR A 139 0.95 -5.45 10.27
N LEU A 140 0.80 -4.76 11.41
CA LEU A 140 1.91 -4.47 12.31
C LEU A 140 1.45 -4.67 13.76
N PRO A 141 2.32 -5.16 14.65
CA PRO A 141 1.95 -5.32 16.05
C PRO A 141 1.86 -3.94 16.72
N ILE A 142 0.78 -3.73 17.46
CA ILE A 142 0.59 -2.47 18.18
C ILE A 142 1.49 -2.46 19.42
N SER A 143 2.13 -1.31 19.66
CA SER A 143 2.95 -1.11 20.85
C SER A 143 2.14 -0.50 21.96
N TYR A 144 2.14 -1.13 23.13
CA TYR A 144 1.50 -0.62 24.34
C TYR A 144 2.51 -0.16 25.39
N GLU A 145 3.77 -0.03 25.01
CA GLU A 145 4.84 0.33 25.97
C GLU A 145 4.61 1.66 26.65
N MET A 146 4.01 2.61 25.92
CA MET A 146 3.71 3.93 26.49
C MET A 146 2.70 3.87 27.64
N ASP A 147 1.84 2.86 27.67
CA ASP A 147 0.82 2.73 28.69
C ASP A 147 1.37 2.26 30.04
N GLU A 148 2.59 1.74 30.05
CA GLU A 148 3.25 1.26 31.26
C GLU A 148 4.06 2.34 31.98
N MET A 149 4.21 3.47 31.36
CA MET A 149 4.97 4.60 31.91
C MET A 149 4.07 5.63 32.55
#